data_670993a7a9f3c2d874fe35a8f1b8e423
#
_entry.id   670993a7a9f3c2d874fe35a8f1b8e423
#
_cell.length_a   1.000
_cell.length_b   1.000
_cell.length_c   1.000
_cell.angle_alpha   90.00
_cell.angle_beta   90.00
_cell.angle_gamma   90.00
#
_symmetry.space_group_name_H-M   'P 1'
#
loop_
_entity.id
_entity.type
_entity.pdbx_description
1 polymer ?
#
loop_
_entity_poly.entity_id
_entity_poly.type
_entity_poly.pdbx_seq_one_letter_code
_entity_poly.pdbx_strand_id
1 'polypeptide(L)'
;MSLIITLLSAWLLALSGGPLSFEAADAAFERDADYAKSRSLLLEMLPKAETPAQKAEVYWRLSRAENMLGEGVTTKEEKRKHFGQGIRYAEEAIAADPKNYNGYMWHCANVGRDVQTKPLTQQTSAVPVMIKDLDTILETLGRKDCSEAWQAKSEIYWHHPFKSNDTAVEYARKAVRTIPNGEFRLRTRVWLAEILYERNKGGDRAEAKTLLSDARKRYESLSQPTPAERKDFKKLVALENKCK
;
A
#
# COMPACT_ATOMS: atom_id res chain seq x y z
N MET A 1 -26.49 47.79 -6.56
CA MET A 1 -25.31 46.98 -7.04
C MET A 1 -24.98 45.75 -6.18
N SER A 2 -25.74 45.41 -5.12
CA SER A 2 -25.38 44.33 -4.18
C SER A 2 -25.99 42.96 -4.50
N LEU A 3 -27.05 42.87 -5.32
CA LEU A 3 -27.75 41.61 -5.61
C LEU A 3 -27.08 40.74 -6.70
N ILE A 4 -26.25 41.30 -7.57
CA ILE A 4 -25.62 40.58 -8.68
C ILE A 4 -24.37 39.81 -8.20
N ILE A 5 -23.69 40.31 -7.18
CA ILE A 5 -22.49 39.68 -6.63
C ILE A 5 -22.83 38.39 -5.84
N THR A 6 -24.00 38.35 -5.19
CA THR A 6 -24.45 37.19 -4.41
C THR A 6 -24.90 36.01 -5.28
N LEU A 7 -25.39 36.26 -6.48
CA LEU A 7 -25.80 35.21 -7.43
C LEU A 7 -24.62 34.59 -8.15
N LEU A 8 -23.55 35.35 -8.41
CA LEU A 8 -22.32 34.79 -9.02
C LEU A 8 -21.53 33.86 -8.06
N SER A 9 -21.53 34.14 -6.76
CA SER A 9 -20.91 33.29 -5.76
C SER A 9 -21.67 31.96 -5.52
N ALA A 10 -23.00 31.98 -5.63
CA ALA A 10 -23.84 30.79 -5.55
C ALA A 10 -23.67 29.85 -6.78
N TRP A 11 -23.44 30.43 -7.96
CA TRP A 11 -23.16 29.67 -9.19
C TRP A 11 -21.75 29.03 -9.20
N LEU A 12 -20.74 29.69 -8.60
CA LEU A 12 -19.41 29.09 -8.47
C LEU A 12 -19.38 27.93 -7.46
N LEU A 13 -20.23 27.96 -6.44
CA LEU A 13 -20.37 26.84 -5.48
C LEU A 13 -21.15 25.65 -6.04
N ALA A 14 -22.03 25.89 -7.04
CA ALA A 14 -22.76 24.80 -7.73
C ALA A 14 -21.91 24.04 -8.76
N LEU A 15 -20.72 24.57 -9.13
CA LEU A 15 -19.76 23.90 -10.02
C LEU A 15 -18.69 23.10 -9.30
N SER A 16 -18.62 23.15 -7.98
CA SER A 16 -17.81 22.25 -7.19
C SER A 16 -18.70 21.07 -6.78
N GLY A 17 -18.64 19.98 -7.51
CA GLY A 17 -19.27 18.73 -7.11
C GLY A 17 -18.97 18.47 -5.65
N GLY A 18 -19.97 18.11 -4.84
CA GLY A 18 -19.81 17.85 -3.42
C GLY A 18 -18.73 16.79 -3.17
N PRO A 19 -18.15 16.73 -1.97
CA PRO A 19 -17.11 15.76 -1.66
C PRO A 19 -17.64 14.34 -1.89
N LEU A 20 -16.92 13.53 -2.70
CA LEU A 20 -17.22 12.11 -2.83
C LEU A 20 -16.94 11.42 -1.49
N SER A 21 -17.90 10.66 -0.96
CA SER A 21 -17.69 9.84 0.22
C SER A 21 -17.20 8.45 -0.17
N PHE A 22 -16.02 8.08 0.30
CA PHE A 22 -15.40 6.77 0.08
C PHE A 22 -15.70 5.77 1.20
N GLU A 23 -16.43 6.18 2.24
CA GLU A 23 -16.64 5.41 3.46
C GLU A 23 -17.16 3.99 3.21
N ALA A 24 -18.16 3.82 2.35
CA ALA A 24 -18.73 2.51 2.03
C ALA A 24 -17.74 1.62 1.28
N ALA A 25 -16.98 2.19 0.34
CA ALA A 25 -15.98 1.45 -0.43
C ALA A 25 -14.76 1.06 0.42
N ASP A 26 -14.29 1.98 1.28
CA ASP A 26 -13.18 1.72 2.20
C ASP A 26 -13.61 0.74 3.31
N ALA A 27 -14.84 0.81 3.82
CA ALA A 27 -15.36 -0.17 4.77
C ALA A 27 -15.45 -1.58 4.17
N ALA A 28 -15.96 -1.70 2.95
CA ALA A 28 -15.99 -2.98 2.24
C ALA A 28 -14.56 -3.55 2.05
N PHE A 29 -13.59 -2.70 1.75
CA PHE A 29 -12.19 -3.10 1.57
C PHE A 29 -11.52 -3.51 2.90
N GLU A 30 -11.55 -2.63 3.90
CA GLU A 30 -10.70 -2.76 5.11
C GLU A 30 -11.34 -3.62 6.18
N ARG A 31 -12.64 -3.41 6.44
CA ARG A 31 -13.35 -4.11 7.49
C ARG A 31 -13.88 -5.46 7.04
N ASP A 32 -14.52 -5.48 5.86
CA ASP A 32 -15.26 -6.65 5.40
C ASP A 32 -14.38 -7.57 4.52
N ALA A 33 -13.24 -7.07 4.01
CA ALA A 33 -12.37 -7.71 3.02
C ALA A 33 -13.12 -8.15 1.73
N ASP A 34 -14.22 -7.43 1.42
CA ASP A 34 -15.00 -7.62 0.20
C ASP A 34 -14.48 -6.68 -0.90
N TYR A 35 -13.39 -7.11 -1.51
CA TYR A 35 -12.70 -6.33 -2.53
C TYR A 35 -13.52 -6.17 -3.82
N ALA A 36 -14.39 -7.14 -4.12
CA ALA A 36 -15.29 -7.08 -5.27
C ALA A 36 -16.36 -6.00 -5.07
N LYS A 37 -16.97 -5.95 -3.88
CA LYS A 37 -17.92 -4.91 -3.50
C LYS A 37 -17.27 -3.53 -3.48
N SER A 38 -16.09 -3.41 -2.88
CA SER A 38 -15.33 -2.15 -2.88
C SER A 38 -15.09 -1.65 -4.31
N ARG A 39 -14.63 -2.54 -5.20
CA ARG A 39 -14.42 -2.23 -6.62
C ARG A 39 -15.72 -1.77 -7.30
N SER A 40 -16.84 -2.46 -7.08
CA SER A 40 -18.12 -2.11 -7.67
C SER A 40 -18.57 -0.70 -7.27
N LEU A 41 -18.51 -0.40 -5.97
CA LEU A 41 -18.86 0.93 -5.44
C LEU A 41 -17.97 2.03 -6.05
N LEU A 42 -16.66 1.78 -6.20
CA LEU A 42 -15.73 2.73 -6.81
C LEU A 42 -16.01 2.96 -8.30
N LEU A 43 -16.40 1.92 -9.04
CA LEU A 43 -16.79 2.07 -10.44
C LEU A 43 -18.07 2.91 -10.60
N GLU A 44 -19.03 2.81 -9.66
CA GLU A 44 -20.22 3.66 -9.62
C GLU A 44 -19.91 5.13 -9.26
N MET A 45 -18.78 5.35 -8.56
CA MET A 45 -18.32 6.69 -8.19
C MET A 45 -17.54 7.37 -9.31
N LEU A 46 -16.88 6.63 -10.18
CA LEU A 46 -16.00 7.17 -11.21
C LEU A 46 -16.68 8.20 -12.13
N PRO A 47 -17.90 7.97 -12.66
CA PRO A 47 -18.61 8.99 -13.45
C PRO A 47 -19.04 10.22 -12.65
N LYS A 48 -19.06 10.16 -11.33
CA LYS A 48 -19.41 11.25 -10.43
C LYS A 48 -18.18 12.06 -9.98
N ALA A 49 -16.97 11.60 -10.30
CA ALA A 49 -15.74 12.30 -10.01
C ALA A 49 -15.52 13.41 -11.04
N GLU A 50 -15.77 14.65 -10.63
CA GLU A 50 -15.75 15.81 -11.52
C GLU A 50 -14.35 16.44 -11.62
N THR A 51 -13.58 16.40 -10.53
CA THR A 51 -12.24 17.00 -10.47
C THR A 51 -11.13 15.98 -10.69
N PRO A 52 -9.96 16.39 -11.21
CA PRO A 52 -8.80 15.53 -11.32
C PRO A 52 -8.42 14.87 -9.98
N ALA A 53 -8.46 15.60 -8.88
CA ALA A 53 -8.18 15.07 -7.54
C ALA A 53 -9.19 13.99 -7.13
N GLN A 54 -10.49 14.18 -7.37
CA GLN A 54 -11.51 13.17 -7.12
C GLN A 54 -11.29 11.90 -7.96
N LYS A 55 -10.94 12.07 -9.25
CA LYS A 55 -10.61 10.94 -10.13
C LYS A 55 -9.40 10.16 -9.62
N ALA A 56 -8.34 10.85 -9.22
CA ALA A 56 -7.16 10.22 -8.63
C ALA A 56 -7.53 9.39 -7.39
N GLU A 57 -8.41 9.93 -6.51
CA GLU A 57 -8.89 9.24 -5.31
C GLU A 57 -9.71 7.97 -5.62
N VAL A 58 -10.51 7.97 -6.68
CA VAL A 58 -11.21 6.77 -7.14
C VAL A 58 -10.23 5.77 -7.76
N TYR A 59 -9.36 6.22 -8.65
CA TYR A 59 -8.47 5.36 -9.42
C TYR A 59 -7.46 4.60 -8.54
N TRP A 60 -6.81 5.26 -7.57
CA TRP A 60 -5.86 4.52 -6.72
C TRP A 60 -6.57 3.47 -5.84
N ARG A 61 -7.82 3.72 -5.41
CA ARG A 61 -8.61 2.72 -4.69
C ARG A 61 -9.02 1.56 -5.57
N LEU A 62 -9.38 1.81 -6.85
CA LEU A 62 -9.60 0.77 -7.85
C LEU A 62 -8.34 -0.07 -8.06
N SER A 63 -7.18 0.58 -8.18
CA SER A 63 -5.88 -0.09 -8.28
C SER A 63 -5.61 -1.00 -7.08
N ARG A 64 -5.91 -0.52 -5.87
CA ARG A 64 -5.82 -1.28 -4.62
C ARG A 64 -6.74 -2.50 -4.62
N ALA A 65 -7.98 -2.32 -5.04
CA ALA A 65 -8.97 -3.39 -5.08
C ALA A 65 -8.56 -4.49 -6.09
N GLU A 66 -8.07 -4.12 -7.27
CA GLU A 66 -7.56 -5.07 -8.26
C GLU A 66 -6.35 -5.86 -7.75
N ASN A 67 -5.45 -5.22 -7.00
CA ASN A 67 -4.32 -5.91 -6.37
C ASN A 67 -4.81 -7.05 -5.46
N MET A 68 -5.78 -6.77 -4.60
CA MET A 68 -6.31 -7.77 -3.67
C MET A 68 -7.14 -8.85 -4.34
N LEU A 69 -7.89 -8.51 -5.40
CA LEU A 69 -8.60 -9.50 -6.23
C LEU A 69 -7.61 -10.45 -6.92
N GLY A 70 -6.50 -9.90 -7.46
CA GLY A 70 -5.42 -10.70 -8.03
C GLY A 70 -4.73 -11.64 -7.02
N GLU A 71 -4.62 -11.24 -5.76
CA GLU A 71 -4.14 -12.12 -4.69
C GLU A 71 -5.12 -13.25 -4.36
N GLY A 72 -6.43 -13.04 -4.58
CA GLY A 72 -7.49 -14.01 -4.28
C GLY A 72 -7.68 -15.10 -5.33
N VAL A 73 -7.18 -14.91 -6.56
CA VAL A 73 -7.31 -15.91 -7.64
C VAL A 73 -6.10 -16.84 -7.71
N THR A 74 -6.26 -18.01 -8.33
CA THR A 74 -5.24 -19.07 -8.30
C THR A 74 -4.38 -19.12 -9.56
N THR A 75 -4.97 -18.86 -10.74
CA THR A 75 -4.26 -18.99 -12.00
C THR A 75 -3.37 -17.76 -12.28
N LYS A 76 -2.22 -17.99 -12.90
CA LYS A 76 -1.31 -16.89 -13.30
C LYS A 76 -1.96 -15.94 -14.29
N GLU A 77 -2.85 -16.44 -15.12
CA GLU A 77 -3.55 -15.65 -16.12
C GLU A 77 -4.53 -14.66 -15.48
N GLU A 78 -5.38 -15.15 -14.57
CA GLU A 78 -6.29 -14.29 -13.79
C GLU A 78 -5.53 -13.25 -12.96
N LYS A 79 -4.44 -13.67 -12.31
CA LYS A 79 -3.54 -12.76 -11.58
C LYS A 79 -3.04 -11.63 -12.46
N ARG A 80 -2.51 -11.93 -13.65
CA ARG A 80 -2.05 -10.93 -14.62
C ARG A 80 -3.16 -9.99 -15.07
N LYS A 81 -4.37 -10.51 -15.28
CA LYS A 81 -5.53 -9.68 -15.64
C LYS A 81 -5.81 -8.64 -14.56
N HIS A 82 -5.88 -9.06 -13.31
CA HIS A 82 -6.12 -8.15 -12.18
C HIS A 82 -4.97 -7.17 -11.97
N PHE A 83 -3.72 -7.66 -11.85
CA PHE A 83 -2.58 -6.79 -11.63
C PHE A 83 -2.36 -5.81 -12.79
N GLY A 84 -2.53 -6.26 -14.04
CA GLY A 84 -2.48 -5.38 -15.21
C GLY A 84 -3.58 -4.32 -15.22
N GLN A 85 -4.79 -4.65 -14.76
CA GLN A 85 -5.84 -3.65 -14.57
C GLN A 85 -5.52 -2.69 -13.43
N GLY A 86 -4.94 -3.21 -12.32
CA GLY A 86 -4.45 -2.40 -11.22
C GLY A 86 -3.37 -1.42 -11.63
N ILE A 87 -2.42 -1.83 -12.48
CA ILE A 87 -1.38 -0.94 -13.06
C ILE A 87 -2.06 0.20 -13.83
N ARG A 88 -3.00 -0.10 -14.75
CA ARG A 88 -3.71 0.94 -15.53
C ARG A 88 -4.44 1.94 -14.64
N TYR A 89 -5.15 1.48 -13.61
CA TYR A 89 -5.81 2.39 -12.69
C TYR A 89 -4.82 3.25 -11.89
N ALA A 90 -3.66 2.72 -11.52
CA ALA A 90 -2.63 3.51 -10.86
C ALA A 90 -2.03 4.58 -11.79
N GLU A 91 -1.79 4.25 -13.06
CA GLU A 91 -1.35 5.20 -14.09
C GLU A 91 -2.39 6.33 -14.29
N GLU A 92 -3.69 6.01 -14.33
CA GLU A 92 -4.76 7.01 -14.39
C GLU A 92 -4.80 7.89 -13.12
N ALA A 93 -4.55 7.32 -11.94
CA ALA A 93 -4.47 8.10 -10.71
C ALA A 93 -3.30 9.10 -10.74
N ILE A 94 -2.12 8.65 -11.20
CA ILE A 94 -0.92 9.50 -11.34
C ILE A 94 -1.15 10.58 -12.40
N ALA A 95 -1.77 10.23 -13.53
CA ALA A 95 -2.07 11.19 -14.59
C ALA A 95 -3.07 12.26 -14.13
N ALA A 96 -4.08 11.88 -13.34
CA ALA A 96 -5.07 12.80 -12.80
C ALA A 96 -4.49 13.72 -11.71
N ASP A 97 -3.68 13.20 -10.81
CA ASP A 97 -3.00 13.97 -9.77
C ASP A 97 -1.59 13.42 -9.50
N PRO A 98 -0.55 14.00 -10.13
CA PRO A 98 0.83 13.57 -9.92
C PRO A 98 1.38 13.79 -8.49
N LYS A 99 0.63 14.48 -7.62
CA LYS A 99 0.98 14.65 -6.20
C LYS A 99 0.34 13.60 -5.29
N ASN A 100 -0.57 12.80 -5.82
CA ASN A 100 -1.20 11.72 -5.06
C ASN A 100 -0.24 10.54 -4.93
N TYR A 101 0.40 10.39 -3.76
CA TYR A 101 1.38 9.33 -3.53
C TYR A 101 0.79 7.92 -3.59
N ASN A 102 -0.53 7.74 -3.36
CA ASN A 102 -1.18 6.44 -3.43
C ASN A 102 -1.17 5.86 -4.85
N GLY A 103 -1.25 6.72 -5.88
CA GLY A 103 -1.08 6.29 -7.28
C GLY A 103 0.25 5.54 -7.48
N TYR A 104 1.35 6.13 -7.05
CA TYR A 104 2.69 5.52 -7.15
C TYR A 104 2.83 4.26 -6.27
N MET A 105 2.27 4.29 -5.05
CA MET A 105 2.29 3.11 -4.16
C MET A 105 1.61 1.90 -4.78
N TRP A 106 0.41 2.10 -5.34
CA TRP A 106 -0.35 1.00 -5.93
C TRP A 106 0.15 0.62 -7.33
N HIS A 107 0.77 1.56 -8.06
CA HIS A 107 1.52 1.23 -9.27
C HIS A 107 2.68 0.27 -8.93
N CYS A 108 3.55 0.66 -8.00
CA CYS A 108 4.65 -0.17 -7.51
C CYS A 108 4.16 -1.56 -7.03
N ALA A 109 3.09 -1.62 -6.24
CA ALA A 109 2.55 -2.86 -5.72
C ALA A 109 2.04 -3.80 -6.84
N ASN A 110 1.26 -3.28 -7.79
CA ASN A 110 0.73 -4.08 -8.89
C ASN A 110 1.82 -4.52 -9.86
N VAL A 111 2.79 -3.66 -10.18
CA VAL A 111 3.97 -4.03 -10.98
C VAL A 111 4.74 -5.16 -10.30
N GLY A 112 4.98 -5.05 -9.00
CA GLY A 112 5.65 -6.08 -8.22
C GLY A 112 4.91 -7.42 -8.22
N ARG A 113 3.57 -7.41 -8.17
CA ARG A 113 2.74 -8.63 -8.23
C ARG A 113 2.66 -9.22 -9.64
N ASP A 114 2.53 -8.37 -10.65
CA ASP A 114 2.48 -8.83 -12.04
C ASP A 114 3.77 -9.57 -12.42
N VAL A 115 4.93 -9.04 -12.06
CA VAL A 115 6.20 -9.71 -12.40
C VAL A 115 6.41 -11.02 -11.67
N GLN A 116 5.86 -11.22 -10.49
CA GLN A 116 5.89 -12.52 -9.78
C GLN A 116 5.16 -13.63 -10.55
N THR A 117 4.27 -13.27 -11.48
CA THR A 117 3.59 -14.23 -12.37
C THR A 117 4.45 -14.62 -13.57
N LYS A 118 5.55 -13.91 -13.83
CA LYS A 118 6.45 -14.08 -14.97
C LYS A 118 7.62 -15.02 -14.65
N PRO A 119 8.33 -15.55 -15.67
CA PRO A 119 9.56 -16.30 -15.46
C PRO A 119 10.59 -15.49 -14.65
N LEU A 120 11.41 -16.17 -13.85
CA LEU A 120 12.40 -15.55 -12.96
C LEU A 120 13.33 -14.56 -13.70
N THR A 121 13.72 -14.88 -14.92
CA THR A 121 14.56 -14.02 -15.78
C THR A 121 13.93 -12.66 -16.09
N GLN A 122 12.62 -12.55 -16.00
CA GLN A 122 11.89 -11.30 -16.26
C GLN A 122 11.53 -10.54 -14.98
N GLN A 123 11.65 -11.17 -13.81
CA GLN A 123 11.22 -10.55 -12.56
C GLN A 123 12.07 -9.34 -12.17
N THR A 124 13.35 -9.35 -12.49
CA THR A 124 14.25 -8.23 -12.17
C THR A 124 14.04 -6.99 -13.05
N SER A 125 13.42 -7.12 -14.21
CA SER A 125 13.19 -6.02 -15.16
C SER A 125 12.25 -4.93 -14.61
N ALA A 126 11.38 -5.23 -13.66
CA ALA A 126 10.45 -4.27 -13.06
C ALA A 126 11.06 -3.48 -11.89
N VAL A 127 12.20 -3.94 -11.35
CA VAL A 127 12.81 -3.29 -10.18
C VAL A 127 13.11 -1.81 -10.40
N PRO A 128 13.66 -1.35 -11.54
CA PRO A 128 13.88 0.08 -11.78
C PRO A 128 12.58 0.90 -11.73
N VAL A 129 11.48 0.37 -12.27
CA VAL A 129 10.17 1.05 -12.25
C VAL A 129 9.66 1.17 -10.82
N MET A 130 9.67 0.08 -10.06
CA MET A 130 9.24 0.09 -8.66
C MET A 130 10.08 1.03 -7.79
N ILE A 131 11.40 1.05 -7.96
CA ILE A 131 12.28 1.96 -7.22
C ILE A 131 11.97 3.42 -7.60
N LYS A 132 11.74 3.72 -8.88
CA LYS A 132 11.38 5.07 -9.33
C LYS A 132 10.09 5.57 -8.67
N ASP A 133 9.05 4.73 -8.58
CA ASP A 133 7.80 5.09 -7.91
C ASP A 133 8.04 5.44 -6.44
N LEU A 134 8.80 4.59 -5.73
CA LEU A 134 9.09 4.80 -4.32
C LEU A 134 9.99 6.02 -4.08
N ASP A 135 10.97 6.28 -4.96
CA ASP A 135 11.80 7.49 -4.92
C ASP A 135 10.96 8.73 -5.22
N THR A 136 9.99 8.63 -6.12
CA THR A 136 9.04 9.73 -6.35
C THR A 136 8.27 10.07 -5.07
N ILE A 137 7.76 9.08 -4.35
CA ILE A 137 7.06 9.30 -3.08
C ILE A 137 7.99 9.94 -2.04
N LEU A 138 9.15 9.35 -1.83
CA LEU A 138 10.04 9.72 -0.72
C LEU A 138 10.80 11.03 -0.96
N GLU A 139 11.26 11.25 -2.19
CA GLU A 139 12.16 12.37 -2.52
C GLU A 139 11.42 13.48 -3.27
N THR A 140 10.70 13.16 -4.35
CA THR A 140 10.04 14.20 -5.18
C THR A 140 8.82 14.78 -4.49
N LEU A 141 7.97 13.95 -3.88
CA LEU A 141 6.82 14.40 -3.11
C LEU A 141 7.16 14.73 -1.65
N GLY A 142 8.42 14.49 -1.25
CA GLY A 142 8.93 14.82 0.08
C GLY A 142 8.32 13.97 1.22
N ARG A 143 7.66 12.85 0.91
CA ARG A 143 6.99 11.99 1.90
C ARG A 143 7.97 11.03 2.58
N LYS A 144 9.06 11.58 3.16
CA LYS A 144 10.07 10.80 3.90
C LYS A 144 9.52 10.10 5.15
N ASP A 145 8.34 10.48 5.58
CA ASP A 145 7.55 9.86 6.64
C ASP A 145 6.67 8.68 6.17
N CYS A 146 6.67 8.37 4.87
CA CYS A 146 5.88 7.26 4.33
C CYS A 146 6.48 5.90 4.71
N SER A 147 5.97 5.30 5.78
CA SER A 147 6.39 3.99 6.29
C SER A 147 6.25 2.88 5.24
N GLU A 148 5.16 2.89 4.48
CA GLU A 148 4.87 1.90 3.44
C GLU A 148 5.89 1.94 2.30
N ALA A 149 6.31 3.14 1.89
CA ALA A 149 7.31 3.28 0.83
C ALA A 149 8.67 2.76 1.28
N TRP A 150 9.08 3.01 2.53
CA TRP A 150 10.30 2.44 3.09
C TRP A 150 10.21 0.92 3.21
N GLN A 151 9.06 0.37 3.63
CA GLN A 151 8.85 -1.07 3.69
C GLN A 151 8.95 -1.70 2.30
N ALA A 152 8.28 -1.14 1.30
CA ALA A 152 8.34 -1.64 -0.08
C ALA A 152 9.77 -1.62 -0.64
N LYS A 153 10.56 -0.55 -0.38
CA LYS A 153 11.98 -0.52 -0.74
C LYS A 153 12.77 -1.63 -0.05
N SER A 154 12.50 -1.87 1.24
CA SER A 154 13.13 -2.97 1.98
C SER A 154 12.82 -4.33 1.35
N GLU A 155 11.55 -4.59 1.03
CA GLU A 155 11.12 -5.85 0.39
C GLU A 155 11.82 -6.06 -0.96
N ILE A 156 11.90 -5.02 -1.80
CA ILE A 156 12.60 -5.07 -3.10
C ILE A 156 14.08 -5.39 -2.90
N TYR A 157 14.76 -4.71 -1.98
CA TYR A 157 16.19 -4.90 -1.73
C TYR A 157 16.50 -6.28 -1.14
N TRP A 158 15.62 -6.80 -0.28
CA TRP A 158 15.80 -8.12 0.32
C TRP A 158 15.70 -9.25 -0.70
N HIS A 159 14.71 -9.18 -1.58
CA HIS A 159 14.45 -10.23 -2.57
C HIS A 159 15.28 -10.11 -3.86
N HIS A 160 15.97 -8.99 -4.06
CA HIS A 160 16.76 -8.79 -5.28
C HIS A 160 18.16 -9.38 -5.13
N PRO A 161 18.59 -10.30 -6.04
CA PRO A 161 19.83 -11.06 -5.88
C PRO A 161 21.10 -10.21 -5.86
N PHE A 162 21.07 -8.99 -6.40
CA PHE A 162 22.22 -8.08 -6.48
C PHE A 162 22.09 -6.86 -5.58
N LYS A 163 21.17 -6.86 -4.62
CA LYS A 163 21.00 -5.77 -3.64
C LYS A 163 21.50 -6.21 -2.26
N SER A 164 21.84 -5.25 -1.43
CA SER A 164 22.37 -5.51 -0.10
C SER A 164 21.27 -5.80 0.90
N ASN A 165 21.36 -6.92 1.61
CA ASN A 165 20.49 -7.24 2.75
C ASN A 165 20.67 -6.24 3.91
N ASP A 166 21.86 -5.66 4.07
CA ASP A 166 22.09 -4.63 5.08
C ASP A 166 21.28 -3.36 4.76
N THR A 167 21.25 -2.94 3.50
CA THR A 167 20.43 -1.84 3.04
C THR A 167 18.93 -2.15 3.17
N ALA A 168 18.50 -3.39 2.91
CA ALA A 168 17.13 -3.81 3.11
C ALA A 168 16.70 -3.65 4.57
N VAL A 169 17.52 -4.10 5.52
CA VAL A 169 17.27 -3.93 6.96
C VAL A 169 17.26 -2.46 7.37
N GLU A 170 18.14 -1.62 6.81
CA GLU A 170 18.12 -0.18 7.06
C GLU A 170 16.78 0.45 6.63
N TYR A 171 16.28 0.11 5.45
CA TYR A 171 14.98 0.58 4.99
C TYR A 171 13.82 0.05 5.85
N ALA A 172 13.85 -1.21 6.29
CA ALA A 172 12.85 -1.74 7.20
C ALA A 172 12.85 -1.01 8.57
N ARG A 173 14.03 -0.68 9.09
CA ARG A 173 14.14 0.14 10.30
C ARG A 173 13.60 1.57 10.07
N LYS A 174 13.85 2.17 8.90
CA LYS A 174 13.22 3.46 8.53
C LYS A 174 11.70 3.32 8.51
N ALA A 175 11.16 2.26 7.89
CA ALA A 175 9.74 2.00 7.86
C ALA A 175 9.12 1.94 9.27
N VAL A 176 9.76 1.24 10.21
CA VAL A 176 9.27 1.16 11.60
C VAL A 176 9.34 2.52 12.31
N ARG A 177 10.41 3.29 12.11
CA ARG A 177 10.58 4.62 12.75
C ARG A 177 9.62 5.68 12.21
N THR A 178 9.16 5.53 10.97
CA THR A 178 8.23 6.48 10.31
C THR A 178 6.77 6.11 10.45
N ILE A 179 6.45 5.07 11.22
CA ILE A 179 5.05 4.79 11.58
C ILE A 179 4.52 5.98 12.39
N PRO A 180 3.39 6.59 11.99
CA PRO A 180 2.81 7.71 12.72
C PRO A 180 2.53 7.37 14.18
N ASN A 181 2.70 8.37 15.06
CA ASN A 181 2.43 8.19 16.48
C ASN A 181 0.98 7.74 16.71
N GLY A 182 0.82 6.71 17.55
CA GLY A 182 -0.50 6.12 17.83
C GLY A 182 -0.95 5.04 16.84
N GLU A 183 -0.35 4.96 15.65
CA GLU A 183 -0.64 3.88 14.72
C GLU A 183 0.09 2.59 15.09
N PHE A 184 -0.56 1.48 14.78
CA PHE A 184 0.02 0.16 14.91
C PHE A 184 0.04 -0.54 13.55
N ARG A 185 1.24 -0.74 13.02
CA ARG A 185 1.45 -1.42 11.74
C ARG A 185 2.14 -2.76 11.98
N LEU A 186 1.33 -3.79 12.21
CA LEU A 186 1.82 -5.14 12.54
C LEU A 186 2.73 -5.68 11.43
N ARG A 187 2.30 -5.56 10.19
CA ARG A 187 3.05 -6.03 9.01
C ARG A 187 4.47 -5.47 8.97
N THR A 188 4.65 -4.18 9.19
CA THR A 188 5.95 -3.50 9.13
C THR A 188 6.92 -4.04 10.20
N ARG A 189 6.42 -4.27 11.41
CA ARG A 189 7.23 -4.82 12.51
C ARG A 189 7.58 -6.29 12.30
N VAL A 190 6.62 -7.09 11.85
CA VAL A 190 6.83 -8.51 11.52
C VAL A 190 7.84 -8.64 10.38
N TRP A 191 7.75 -7.80 9.36
CA TRP A 191 8.73 -7.78 8.27
C TRP A 191 10.16 -7.49 8.74
N LEU A 192 10.34 -6.45 9.55
CA LEU A 192 11.68 -6.16 10.11
C LEU A 192 12.19 -7.33 10.94
N ALA A 193 11.35 -7.93 11.80
CA ALA A 193 11.75 -9.08 12.61
C ALA A 193 12.13 -10.28 11.75
N GLU A 194 11.42 -10.56 10.66
CA GLU A 194 11.69 -11.65 9.73
C GLU A 194 13.08 -11.51 9.08
N ILE A 195 13.36 -10.36 8.48
CA ILE A 195 14.64 -10.15 7.79
C ILE A 195 15.83 -10.02 8.74
N LEU A 196 15.64 -9.55 9.97
CA LEU A 196 16.65 -9.58 11.02
C LEU A 196 16.96 -11.02 11.43
N TYR A 197 15.93 -11.84 11.67
CA TYR A 197 16.10 -13.24 12.01
C TYR A 197 16.86 -14.00 10.92
N GLU A 198 16.52 -13.76 9.65
CA GLU A 198 17.16 -14.41 8.49
C GLU A 198 18.59 -13.91 8.25
N ARG A 199 18.85 -12.60 8.39
CA ARG A 199 20.20 -12.01 8.23
C ARG A 199 21.17 -12.51 9.30
N ASN A 200 20.69 -12.65 10.54
CA ASN A 200 21.43 -13.21 11.67
C ASN A 200 22.82 -12.60 11.91
N LYS A 201 22.97 -11.30 11.78
CA LYS A 201 24.17 -10.55 12.16
C LYS A 201 24.06 -10.08 13.60
N GLY A 202 25.17 -9.81 14.27
CA GLY A 202 25.28 -9.49 15.69
C GLY A 202 24.11 -8.71 16.29
N GLY A 203 23.38 -9.32 17.23
CA GLY A 203 22.22 -8.72 17.90
C GLY A 203 20.89 -8.82 17.14
N ASP A 204 20.88 -9.15 15.85
CA ASP A 204 19.66 -9.21 15.02
C ASP A 204 18.58 -10.11 15.61
N ARG A 205 18.93 -11.29 16.08
CA ARG A 205 17.95 -12.24 16.67
C ARG A 205 17.33 -11.71 17.96
N ALA A 206 18.10 -10.99 18.77
CA ALA A 206 17.58 -10.38 19.99
C ALA A 206 16.60 -9.22 19.65
N GLU A 207 16.96 -8.38 18.67
CA GLU A 207 16.08 -7.31 18.16
C GLU A 207 14.80 -7.90 17.57
N ALA A 208 14.89 -8.97 16.77
CA ALA A 208 13.72 -9.64 16.20
C ALA A 208 12.76 -10.17 17.28
N LYS A 209 13.29 -10.84 18.32
CA LYS A 209 12.47 -11.32 19.45
C LYS A 209 11.77 -10.20 20.18
N THR A 210 12.44 -9.08 20.43
CA THR A 210 11.84 -7.89 21.05
C THR A 210 10.71 -7.32 20.19
N LEU A 211 10.94 -7.13 18.89
CA LEU A 211 9.94 -6.64 17.94
C LEU A 211 8.69 -7.53 17.90
N LEU A 212 8.87 -8.86 17.89
CA LEU A 212 7.75 -9.81 17.88
C LEU A 212 6.97 -9.79 19.19
N SER A 213 7.66 -9.74 20.33
CA SER A 213 7.03 -9.63 21.66
C SER A 213 6.16 -8.37 21.78
N ASP A 214 6.70 -7.22 21.35
CA ASP A 214 5.98 -5.94 21.41
C ASP A 214 4.81 -5.91 20.41
N ALA A 215 5.01 -6.45 19.22
CA ALA A 215 3.97 -6.59 18.20
C ALA A 215 2.82 -7.48 18.68
N ARG A 216 3.12 -8.60 19.35
CA ARG A 216 2.13 -9.49 19.96
C ARG A 216 1.31 -8.78 21.02
N LYS A 217 1.95 -8.17 22.01
CA LYS A 217 1.26 -7.43 23.09
C LYS A 217 0.30 -6.39 22.52
N ARG A 218 0.75 -5.66 21.49
CA ARG A 218 -0.09 -4.63 20.87
C ARG A 218 -1.25 -5.24 20.09
N TYR A 219 -1.04 -6.32 19.34
CA TYR A 219 -2.13 -7.01 18.63
C TYR A 219 -3.19 -7.54 19.61
N GLU A 220 -2.76 -8.17 20.72
CA GLU A 220 -3.65 -8.72 21.76
C GLU A 220 -4.44 -7.62 22.48
N SER A 221 -3.99 -6.37 22.44
CA SER A 221 -4.75 -5.22 22.97
C SER A 221 -5.81 -4.66 22.01
N LEU A 222 -5.88 -5.15 20.76
CA LEU A 222 -6.88 -4.70 19.79
C LEU A 222 -8.25 -5.32 20.11
N SER A 223 -9.29 -4.51 20.19
CA SER A 223 -10.67 -4.98 20.42
C SER A 223 -11.24 -5.69 19.17
N GLN A 224 -10.93 -5.19 17.99
CA GLN A 224 -11.43 -5.69 16.71
C GLN A 224 -10.35 -5.65 15.62
N PRO A 225 -9.45 -6.65 15.57
CA PRO A 225 -8.44 -6.73 14.52
C PRO A 225 -9.05 -6.85 13.12
N THR A 226 -8.52 -6.11 12.16
CA THR A 226 -8.90 -6.21 10.75
C THR A 226 -8.52 -7.57 10.14
N PRO A 227 -9.09 -7.97 8.99
CA PRO A 227 -8.67 -9.18 8.28
C PRO A 227 -7.18 -9.18 7.92
N ALA A 228 -6.61 -8.02 7.56
CA ALA A 228 -5.19 -7.87 7.28
C ALA A 228 -4.34 -8.12 8.53
N GLU A 229 -4.70 -7.51 9.67
CA GLU A 229 -3.98 -7.72 10.94
C GLU A 229 -4.06 -9.17 11.41
N ARG A 230 -5.20 -9.84 11.25
CA ARG A 230 -5.32 -11.28 11.54
C ARG A 230 -4.39 -12.13 10.65
N LYS A 231 -4.25 -11.78 9.37
CA LYS A 231 -3.31 -12.44 8.45
C LYS A 231 -1.85 -12.23 8.88
N ASP A 232 -1.49 -11.00 9.25
CA ASP A 232 -0.14 -10.66 9.67
C ASP A 232 0.19 -11.26 11.05
N PHE A 233 -0.79 -11.40 11.95
CA PHE A 233 -0.61 -12.08 13.23
C PHE A 233 -0.29 -13.58 13.06
N LYS A 234 -0.89 -14.25 12.08
CA LYS A 234 -0.49 -15.65 11.76
C LYS A 234 0.98 -15.75 11.36
N LYS A 235 1.48 -14.77 10.61
CA LYS A 235 2.92 -14.71 10.25
C LYS A 235 3.78 -14.47 11.48
N LEU A 236 3.37 -13.55 12.37
CA LEU A 236 4.06 -13.29 13.63
C LEU A 236 4.21 -14.59 14.42
N VAL A 237 3.12 -15.33 14.64
CA VAL A 237 3.15 -16.60 15.40
C VAL A 237 4.07 -17.64 14.75
N ALA A 238 4.03 -17.75 13.42
CA ALA A 238 4.92 -18.65 12.69
C ALA A 238 6.40 -18.29 12.87
N LEU A 239 6.72 -16.99 12.86
CA LEU A 239 8.08 -16.50 13.05
C LEU A 239 8.56 -16.67 14.50
N GLU A 240 7.72 -16.43 15.50
CA GLU A 240 8.06 -16.70 16.91
C GLU A 240 8.42 -18.18 17.14
N ASN A 241 7.70 -19.11 16.49
CA ASN A 241 8.01 -20.54 16.58
C ASN A 241 9.36 -20.90 15.95
N LYS A 242 9.79 -20.17 14.91
CA LYS A 242 11.14 -20.31 14.35
C LYS A 242 12.23 -19.71 15.25
N CYS A 243 11.87 -18.72 16.07
CA CYS A 243 12.79 -17.98 16.96
C CYS A 243 13.04 -18.69 18.31
N LYS A 244 12.30 -19.74 18.63
CA LYS A 244 12.52 -20.59 19.83
C LYS A 244 13.76 -21.43 19.68
#